data_9642e69965ac74770084f647fe726b48
#
_entry.id   9642e69965ac74770084f647fe726b48
#
_cell.length_a   1.000
_cell.length_b   1.000
_cell.length_c   1.000
_cell.angle_alpha   90.00
_cell.angle_beta   90.00
_cell.angle_gamma   90.00
#
_symmetry.space_group_name_H-M   'P 1'
#
loop_
_entity.id
_entity.type
_entity.pdbx_description
1 polymer ?
#
loop_
_entity_poly.entity_id
_entity_poly.type
_entity_poly.pdbx_seq_one_letter_code
_entity_poly.pdbx_strand_id
1 'polypeptide(L)'
;MNSAGFGELISSYGLEHFSILSPVIIMVELTLGFLLLFRLWARFSAVSSIVLLLIFTGAYLYGHLVHGIEDCGCFGSLGSQMPVWATYLRNILLTGLACYVLINERQKHVSLDENKKSLLLITVLMIIAIFWTGYTWRPTTFYMNNYAKPHPLLDCKINESPIGQYLQVSKDSTYLIWIFSYSCGGCINSMENIKQYKDVADHFVPMSVTPDEDGRKRALLQFPYDAIYVGDNLAGFIEVLPTLLYVEQGKVKYVITESVPNIYSFKSNYLEMSNDEILEQVLTPKRE
;
A
#
# COMPACT_ATOMS: atom_id res chain seq x y z
N MET A 1 -10.20 -0.01 2.82
CA MET A 1 -9.28 -0.55 1.79
C MET A 1 -8.96 0.59 0.83
N ASN A 2 -7.70 0.92 0.65
CA ASN A 2 -7.28 2.00 -0.26
C ASN A 2 -7.02 1.37 -1.64
N SER A 3 -7.77 1.79 -2.68
CA SER A 3 -7.64 1.23 -4.03
C SER A 3 -6.29 1.54 -4.67
N ALA A 4 -5.68 2.69 -4.32
CA ALA A 4 -4.35 3.05 -4.79
C ALA A 4 -3.30 2.10 -4.20
N GLY A 5 -3.29 1.87 -2.88
CA GLY A 5 -2.39 0.93 -2.23
C GLY A 5 -2.54 -0.50 -2.72
N PHE A 6 -3.77 -0.93 -3.06
CA PHE A 6 -4.00 -2.24 -3.68
C PHE A 6 -3.43 -2.31 -5.12
N GLY A 7 -3.53 -1.21 -5.88
CA GLY A 7 -2.90 -1.11 -7.21
C GLY A 7 -1.37 -1.21 -7.13
N GLU A 8 -0.76 -0.55 -6.14
CA GLU A 8 0.67 -0.62 -5.88
C GLU A 8 1.12 -2.03 -5.50
N LEU A 9 0.32 -2.74 -4.70
CA LEU A 9 0.59 -4.14 -4.36
C LEU A 9 0.56 -5.04 -5.61
N ILE A 10 -0.42 -4.89 -6.50
CA ILE A 10 -0.47 -5.63 -7.78
C ILE A 10 0.79 -5.35 -8.60
N SER A 11 1.26 -4.10 -8.63
CA SER A 11 2.52 -3.73 -9.31
C SER A 11 3.73 -4.42 -8.67
N SER A 12 3.78 -4.53 -7.34
CA SER A 12 4.88 -5.19 -6.63
C SER A 12 4.99 -6.69 -6.91
N TYR A 13 3.89 -7.32 -7.37
CA TYR A 13 3.91 -8.70 -7.89
C TYR A 13 4.43 -8.81 -9.33
N GLY A 14 4.93 -7.73 -9.93
CA GLY A 14 5.35 -7.70 -11.34
C GLY A 14 4.18 -7.63 -12.33
N LEU A 15 2.99 -7.30 -11.84
CA LEU A 15 1.74 -7.23 -12.61
C LEU A 15 1.30 -5.76 -12.84
N GLU A 16 2.23 -4.88 -13.15
CA GLU A 16 2.00 -3.43 -13.29
C GLU A 16 0.82 -3.07 -14.19
N HIS A 17 0.68 -3.76 -15.33
CA HIS A 17 -0.41 -3.53 -16.28
C HIS A 17 -1.80 -3.80 -15.68
N PHE A 18 -1.90 -4.60 -14.63
CA PHE A 18 -3.14 -4.92 -13.94
C PHE A 18 -3.44 -3.99 -12.76
N SER A 19 -2.51 -3.14 -12.36
CA SER A 19 -2.70 -2.19 -11.25
C SER A 19 -3.87 -1.22 -11.50
N ILE A 20 -4.09 -0.82 -12.77
CA ILE A 20 -5.22 0.02 -13.17
C ILE A 20 -6.58 -0.64 -12.95
N LEU A 21 -6.64 -1.96 -12.85
CA LEU A 21 -7.86 -2.72 -12.58
C LEU A 21 -8.19 -2.80 -11.08
N SER A 22 -7.35 -2.29 -10.20
CA SER A 22 -7.53 -2.37 -8.74
C SER A 22 -8.92 -1.91 -8.27
N PRO A 23 -9.49 -0.76 -8.71
CA PRO A 23 -10.84 -0.37 -8.30
C PRO A 23 -11.92 -1.32 -8.82
N VAL A 24 -11.73 -1.87 -10.03
CA VAL A 24 -12.67 -2.85 -10.60
C VAL A 24 -12.66 -4.14 -9.80
N ILE A 25 -11.49 -4.62 -9.43
CA ILE A 25 -11.33 -5.83 -8.61
C ILE A 25 -12.02 -5.66 -7.26
N ILE A 26 -11.80 -4.54 -6.58
CA ILE A 26 -12.47 -4.22 -5.30
C ILE A 26 -14.00 -4.17 -5.45
N MET A 27 -14.49 -3.57 -6.54
CA MET A 27 -15.93 -3.54 -6.84
C MET A 27 -16.50 -4.95 -7.03
N VAL A 28 -15.80 -5.81 -7.76
CA VAL A 28 -16.19 -7.20 -7.97
C VAL A 28 -16.22 -7.97 -6.66
N GLU A 29 -15.19 -7.84 -5.81
CA GLU A 29 -15.15 -8.47 -4.49
C GLU A 29 -16.33 -8.06 -3.61
N LEU A 30 -16.58 -6.75 -3.48
CA LEU A 30 -17.70 -6.24 -2.71
C LEU A 30 -19.03 -6.76 -3.23
N THR A 31 -19.21 -6.73 -4.56
CA THR A 31 -20.45 -7.22 -5.19
C THR A 31 -20.66 -8.70 -4.94
N LEU A 32 -19.63 -9.53 -5.12
CA LEU A 32 -19.72 -10.97 -4.85
C LEU A 32 -19.98 -11.25 -3.37
N GLY A 33 -19.36 -10.52 -2.46
CA GLY A 33 -19.60 -10.62 -1.03
C GLY A 33 -21.07 -10.32 -0.67
N PHE A 34 -21.64 -9.27 -1.23
CA PHE A 34 -23.06 -8.92 -1.03
C PHE A 34 -23.99 -9.96 -1.66
N LEU A 35 -23.71 -10.43 -2.88
CA LEU A 35 -24.52 -11.46 -3.54
C LEU A 35 -24.56 -12.75 -2.71
N LEU A 36 -23.43 -13.17 -2.14
CA LEU A 36 -23.38 -14.33 -1.25
C LEU A 36 -24.13 -14.09 0.06
N LEU A 37 -23.97 -12.92 0.68
CA LEU A 37 -24.63 -12.58 1.95
C LEU A 37 -26.16 -12.60 1.82
N PHE A 38 -26.68 -12.06 0.72
CA PHE A 38 -28.12 -12.00 0.44
C PHE A 38 -28.64 -13.23 -0.33
N ARG A 39 -27.79 -14.23 -0.59
CA ARG A 39 -28.11 -15.44 -1.34
C ARG A 39 -28.67 -15.18 -2.74
N LEU A 40 -28.26 -14.08 -3.36
CA LEU A 40 -28.64 -13.74 -4.72
C LEU A 40 -27.68 -14.44 -5.69
N TRP A 41 -28.23 -15.18 -6.63
CA TRP A 41 -27.45 -15.99 -7.59
C TRP A 41 -26.31 -16.77 -6.92
N ALA A 42 -26.63 -17.40 -5.78
CA ALA A 42 -25.65 -17.97 -4.86
C ALA A 42 -24.64 -18.91 -5.52
N ARG A 43 -25.08 -19.72 -6.50
CA ARG A 43 -24.15 -20.62 -7.24
C ARG A 43 -23.17 -19.84 -8.10
N PHE A 44 -23.65 -18.85 -8.88
CA PHE A 44 -22.79 -18.02 -9.70
C PHE A 44 -21.78 -17.26 -8.83
N SER A 45 -22.27 -16.63 -7.76
CA SER A 45 -21.44 -15.87 -6.83
C SER A 45 -20.41 -16.78 -6.13
N ALA A 46 -20.80 -17.99 -5.73
CA ALA A 46 -19.88 -18.94 -5.10
C ALA A 46 -18.77 -19.40 -6.07
N VAL A 47 -19.11 -19.75 -7.32
CA VAL A 47 -18.11 -20.13 -8.34
C VAL A 47 -17.18 -18.95 -8.62
N SER A 48 -17.72 -17.75 -8.85
CA SER A 48 -16.91 -16.55 -9.13
C SER A 48 -15.99 -16.20 -7.96
N SER A 49 -16.47 -16.35 -6.71
CA SER A 49 -15.64 -16.12 -5.52
C SER A 49 -14.51 -17.15 -5.39
N ILE A 50 -14.78 -18.42 -5.68
CA ILE A 50 -13.74 -19.49 -5.67
C ILE A 50 -12.66 -19.15 -6.71
N VAL A 51 -13.05 -18.83 -7.94
CA VAL A 51 -12.10 -18.46 -9.01
C VAL A 51 -11.25 -17.25 -8.60
N LEU A 52 -11.88 -16.22 -8.06
CA LEU A 52 -11.18 -15.00 -7.63
C LEU A 52 -10.20 -15.28 -6.48
N LEU A 53 -10.61 -16.07 -5.47
CA LEU A 53 -9.75 -16.48 -4.35
C LEU A 53 -8.56 -17.33 -4.82
N LEU A 54 -8.75 -18.20 -5.81
CA LEU A 54 -7.65 -18.99 -6.39
C LEU A 54 -6.66 -18.10 -7.14
N ILE A 55 -7.16 -17.12 -7.92
CA ILE A 55 -6.31 -16.14 -8.62
C ILE A 55 -5.48 -15.35 -7.61
N PHE A 56 -6.10 -14.82 -6.55
CA PHE A 56 -5.39 -14.05 -5.52
C PHE A 56 -4.40 -14.89 -4.73
N THR A 57 -4.78 -16.13 -4.39
CA THR A 57 -3.86 -17.02 -3.70
C THR A 57 -2.65 -17.35 -4.57
N GLY A 58 -2.87 -17.55 -5.88
CA GLY A 58 -1.80 -17.81 -6.85
C GLY A 58 -0.89 -16.57 -7.03
N ALA A 59 -1.47 -15.37 -7.16
CA ALA A 59 -0.71 -14.12 -7.25
C ALA A 59 0.10 -13.86 -5.98
N TYR A 60 -0.49 -14.08 -4.80
CA TYR A 60 0.20 -13.95 -3.52
C TYR A 60 1.33 -14.97 -3.38
N LEU A 61 1.10 -16.23 -3.75
CA LEU A 61 2.14 -17.26 -3.74
C LEU A 61 3.32 -16.89 -4.66
N TYR A 62 3.03 -16.39 -5.85
CA TYR A 62 4.03 -15.89 -6.77
C TYR A 62 4.81 -14.72 -6.19
N GLY A 63 4.12 -13.70 -5.67
CA GLY A 63 4.75 -12.55 -5.02
C GLY A 63 5.60 -12.94 -3.81
N HIS A 64 5.13 -13.90 -3.01
CA HIS A 64 5.88 -14.41 -1.86
C HIS A 64 7.15 -15.16 -2.27
N LEU A 65 7.07 -16.06 -3.25
CA LEU A 65 8.20 -16.89 -3.67
C LEU A 65 9.24 -16.13 -4.51
N VAL A 66 8.79 -15.20 -5.37
CA VAL A 66 9.66 -14.50 -6.32
C VAL A 66 10.14 -13.16 -5.77
N HIS A 67 9.27 -12.43 -5.09
CA HIS A 67 9.54 -11.07 -4.61
C HIS A 67 9.67 -10.96 -3.08
N GLY A 68 9.53 -12.06 -2.34
CA GLY A 68 9.67 -12.07 -0.87
C GLY A 68 8.57 -11.28 -0.13
N ILE A 69 7.40 -11.07 -0.76
CA ILE A 69 6.30 -10.30 -0.19
C ILE A 69 5.61 -11.13 0.88
N GLU A 70 5.55 -10.63 2.12
CA GLU A 70 4.89 -11.30 3.25
C GLU A 70 3.48 -10.73 3.51
N ASP A 71 3.19 -9.52 3.06
CA ASP A 71 1.86 -8.89 3.20
C ASP A 71 1.02 -9.08 1.93
N CYS A 72 -0.21 -9.59 2.12
CA CYS A 72 -1.15 -9.74 1.00
C CYS A 72 -1.85 -8.42 0.61
N GLY A 73 -1.73 -7.35 1.40
CA GLY A 73 -2.39 -6.05 1.19
C GLY A 73 -3.92 -6.07 1.16
N CYS A 74 -4.54 -7.25 1.33
CA CYS A 74 -5.98 -7.41 1.17
C CYS A 74 -6.81 -6.66 2.21
N PHE A 75 -6.23 -6.26 3.33
CA PHE A 75 -6.89 -5.51 4.40
C PHE A 75 -6.35 -4.08 4.59
N GLY A 76 -5.49 -3.60 3.69
CA GLY A 76 -4.80 -2.32 3.88
C GLY A 76 -3.96 -2.31 5.16
N SER A 77 -3.91 -1.20 5.87
CA SER A 77 -3.10 -1.03 7.07
C SER A 77 -3.46 -1.98 8.24
N LEU A 78 -4.69 -2.53 8.27
CA LEU A 78 -5.13 -3.47 9.32
C LEU A 78 -4.52 -4.87 9.15
N GLY A 79 -4.00 -5.22 7.98
CA GLY A 79 -3.46 -6.54 7.65
C GLY A 79 -1.94 -6.62 7.59
N SER A 80 -1.23 -5.50 7.70
CA SER A 80 0.23 -5.40 7.48
C SER A 80 1.09 -6.20 8.48
N GLN A 81 0.49 -6.77 9.53
CA GLN A 81 1.19 -7.61 10.53
C GLN A 81 0.71 -9.07 10.54
N MET A 82 -0.12 -9.48 9.57
CA MET A 82 -0.58 -10.87 9.54
C MET A 82 0.54 -11.80 9.04
N PRO A 83 0.86 -12.86 9.78
CA PRO A 83 1.84 -13.83 9.33
C PRO A 83 1.35 -14.55 8.07
N VAL A 84 2.27 -14.92 7.18
CA VAL A 84 2.01 -15.56 5.88
C VAL A 84 1.02 -16.73 5.97
N TRP A 85 1.18 -17.59 6.98
CA TRP A 85 0.29 -18.75 7.19
C TRP A 85 -1.17 -18.35 7.43
N ALA A 86 -1.42 -17.21 8.11
CA ALA A 86 -2.77 -16.73 8.40
C ALA A 86 -3.51 -16.29 7.12
N THR A 87 -2.79 -15.73 6.15
CA THR A 87 -3.33 -15.40 4.83
C THR A 87 -3.79 -16.67 4.08
N TYR A 88 -2.97 -17.71 4.05
CA TYR A 88 -3.37 -18.99 3.43
C TYR A 88 -4.54 -19.64 4.16
N LEU A 89 -4.50 -19.69 5.50
CA LEU A 89 -5.58 -20.26 6.29
C LEU A 89 -6.92 -19.55 6.00
N ARG A 90 -6.92 -18.23 5.99
CA ARG A 90 -8.10 -17.43 5.64
C ARG A 90 -8.63 -17.77 4.26
N ASN A 91 -7.77 -17.82 3.24
CA ASN A 91 -8.19 -18.10 1.86
C ASN A 91 -8.74 -19.55 1.74
N ILE A 92 -8.18 -20.51 2.46
CA ILE A 92 -8.70 -21.87 2.54
C ILE A 92 -10.08 -21.89 3.19
N LEU A 93 -10.27 -21.19 4.30
CA LEU A 93 -11.57 -21.09 4.98
C LEU A 93 -12.63 -20.41 4.09
N LEU A 94 -12.30 -19.30 3.44
CA LEU A 94 -13.23 -18.61 2.54
C LEU A 94 -13.60 -19.50 1.33
N THR A 95 -12.62 -20.18 0.75
CA THR A 95 -12.86 -21.13 -0.35
C THR A 95 -13.76 -22.30 0.12
N GLY A 96 -13.49 -22.84 1.32
CA GLY A 96 -14.33 -23.89 1.94
C GLY A 96 -15.77 -23.44 2.16
N LEU A 97 -15.99 -22.21 2.64
CA LEU A 97 -17.33 -21.63 2.79
C LEU A 97 -18.03 -21.45 1.44
N ALA A 98 -17.32 -20.97 0.42
CA ALA A 98 -17.89 -20.84 -0.92
C ALA A 98 -18.25 -22.21 -1.54
N CYS A 99 -17.41 -23.23 -1.35
CA CYS A 99 -17.71 -24.60 -1.73
C CYS A 99 -18.92 -25.16 -0.98
N TYR A 100 -19.02 -24.89 0.32
CA TYR A 100 -20.18 -25.30 1.11
C TYR A 100 -21.48 -24.69 0.56
N VAL A 101 -21.49 -23.39 0.23
CA VAL A 101 -22.64 -22.73 -0.41
C VAL A 101 -22.94 -23.40 -1.75
N LEU A 102 -21.93 -23.64 -2.58
CA LEU A 102 -22.10 -24.26 -3.90
C LEU A 102 -22.75 -25.64 -3.84
N ILE A 103 -22.38 -26.47 -2.85
CA ILE A 103 -22.88 -27.85 -2.68
C ILE A 103 -24.31 -27.84 -2.10
N ASN A 104 -24.56 -26.98 -1.12
CA ASN A 104 -25.83 -26.99 -0.38
C ASN A 104 -26.94 -26.15 -1.01
N GLU A 105 -26.60 -25.24 -1.94
CA GLU A 105 -27.62 -24.42 -2.60
C GLU A 105 -28.34 -25.21 -3.67
N ARG A 106 -29.59 -25.62 -3.36
CA ARG A 106 -30.49 -26.22 -4.36
C ARG A 106 -30.96 -25.12 -5.32
N GLN A 107 -31.05 -25.43 -6.62
CA GLN A 107 -31.61 -24.52 -7.61
C GLN A 107 -33.08 -24.21 -7.25
N LYS A 108 -33.30 -23.06 -6.65
CA LYS A 108 -34.64 -22.47 -6.61
C LYS A 108 -34.91 -21.81 -7.96
N HIS A 109 -36.01 -22.15 -8.60
CA HIS A 109 -36.53 -21.39 -9.74
C HIS A 109 -36.83 -19.97 -9.25
N VAL A 110 -36.01 -19.01 -9.62
CA VAL A 110 -36.21 -17.58 -9.26
C VAL A 110 -37.38 -17.07 -10.09
N SER A 111 -38.45 -16.59 -9.45
CA SER A 111 -39.57 -15.98 -10.16
C SER A 111 -39.15 -14.66 -10.83
N LEU A 112 -39.83 -14.27 -11.92
CA LEU A 112 -39.51 -13.03 -12.65
C LEU A 112 -39.61 -11.77 -11.77
N ASP A 113 -40.42 -11.79 -10.73
CA ASP A 113 -40.58 -10.68 -9.80
C ASP A 113 -39.44 -10.60 -8.77
N GLU A 114 -38.94 -11.73 -8.30
CA GLU A 114 -37.70 -11.79 -7.50
C GLU A 114 -36.48 -11.33 -8.30
N ASN A 115 -36.48 -11.58 -9.62
CA ASN A 115 -35.40 -11.17 -10.51
C ASN A 115 -35.32 -9.63 -10.63
N LYS A 116 -36.43 -8.91 -10.66
CA LYS A 116 -36.46 -7.42 -10.69
C LYS A 116 -35.94 -6.83 -9.39
N LYS A 117 -36.38 -7.36 -8.23
CA LYS A 117 -35.87 -6.94 -6.92
C LYS A 117 -34.39 -7.22 -6.76
N SER A 118 -33.94 -8.39 -7.22
CA SER A 118 -32.53 -8.78 -7.23
C SER A 118 -31.67 -7.84 -8.11
N LEU A 119 -32.16 -7.52 -9.32
CA LEU A 119 -31.49 -6.59 -10.23
C LEU A 119 -31.40 -5.18 -9.63
N LEU A 120 -32.48 -4.67 -9.03
CA LEU A 120 -32.48 -3.39 -8.35
C LEU A 120 -31.44 -3.35 -7.22
N LEU A 121 -31.41 -4.40 -6.37
CA LEU A 121 -30.46 -4.50 -5.26
C LEU A 121 -29.01 -4.52 -5.77
N ILE A 122 -28.73 -5.32 -6.81
CA ILE A 122 -27.39 -5.37 -7.43
C ILE A 122 -26.99 -4.00 -7.95
N THR A 123 -27.90 -3.29 -8.63
CA THR A 123 -27.63 -1.95 -9.17
C THR A 123 -27.30 -0.97 -8.04
N VAL A 124 -28.06 -0.97 -6.94
CA VAL A 124 -27.78 -0.12 -5.78
C VAL A 124 -26.43 -0.46 -5.15
N LEU A 125 -26.12 -1.74 -4.98
CA LEU A 125 -24.83 -2.18 -4.43
C LEU A 125 -23.65 -1.80 -5.32
N MET A 126 -23.82 -1.91 -6.65
CA MET A 126 -22.79 -1.46 -7.60
C MET A 126 -22.57 0.04 -7.52
N ILE A 127 -23.63 0.85 -7.39
CA ILE A 127 -23.50 2.30 -7.20
C ILE A 127 -22.75 2.61 -5.90
N ILE A 128 -23.09 1.94 -4.81
CA ILE A 128 -22.39 2.11 -3.52
C ILE A 128 -20.93 1.71 -3.66
N ALA A 129 -20.63 0.59 -4.32
CA ALA A 129 -19.27 0.12 -4.53
C ALA A 129 -18.44 1.10 -5.39
N ILE A 130 -19.03 1.66 -6.46
CA ILE A 130 -18.41 2.68 -7.30
C ILE A 130 -18.11 3.94 -6.49
N PHE A 131 -19.07 4.39 -5.69
CA PHE A 131 -18.91 5.57 -4.85
C PHE A 131 -17.82 5.36 -3.78
N TRP A 132 -17.81 4.18 -3.15
CA TRP A 132 -16.82 3.79 -2.16
C TRP A 132 -15.40 3.70 -2.77
N THR A 133 -15.27 3.04 -3.92
CA THR A 133 -13.96 2.94 -4.59
C THR A 133 -13.47 4.29 -5.08
N GLY A 134 -14.35 5.15 -5.62
CA GLY A 134 -14.02 6.52 -5.97
C GLY A 134 -13.61 7.37 -4.76
N TYR A 135 -14.28 7.19 -3.63
CA TYR A 135 -13.93 7.88 -2.37
C TYR A 135 -12.59 7.39 -1.80
N THR A 136 -12.28 6.10 -1.91
CA THR A 136 -11.02 5.52 -1.42
C THR A 136 -9.87 5.62 -2.44
N TRP A 137 -10.16 6.02 -3.69
CA TRP A 137 -9.14 6.33 -4.68
C TRP A 137 -8.50 7.68 -4.34
N ARG A 138 -7.61 7.65 -3.39
CA ARG A 138 -6.84 8.83 -3.04
C ARG A 138 -5.38 8.59 -3.41
N PRO A 139 -4.73 9.62 -3.95
CA PRO A 139 -3.26 9.59 -4.12
C PRO A 139 -2.61 9.48 -2.73
N THR A 140 -1.30 9.35 -2.76
CA THR A 140 -0.45 9.37 -1.57
C THR A 140 -0.92 10.37 -0.52
N THR A 141 -1.13 9.92 0.70
CA THR A 141 -1.50 10.78 1.82
C THR A 141 -0.28 11.58 2.27
N PHE A 142 -0.44 12.89 2.36
CA PHE A 142 0.63 13.72 2.85
C PHE A 142 0.14 14.75 3.87
N TYR A 143 0.97 15.09 4.83
CA TYR A 143 0.64 15.93 5.97
C TYR A 143 1.47 17.20 5.97
N MET A 144 0.78 18.33 6.14
CA MET A 144 1.34 19.67 6.37
C MET A 144 0.74 20.26 7.63
N ASN A 145 1.35 21.35 8.12
CA ASN A 145 0.89 22.08 9.32
C ASN A 145 -0.58 22.53 9.25
N ASN A 146 -1.12 22.70 8.05
CA ASN A 146 -2.48 23.18 7.84
C ASN A 146 -3.53 22.06 7.85
N TYR A 147 -3.14 20.80 8.04
CA TYR A 147 -4.07 19.68 8.07
C TYR A 147 -4.83 19.64 9.40
N ALA A 148 -6.12 19.33 9.34
CA ALA A 148 -6.99 19.26 10.54
C ALA A 148 -6.54 18.20 11.55
N LYS A 149 -5.87 17.12 11.09
CA LYS A 149 -5.24 16.08 11.93
C LYS A 149 -3.81 15.88 11.45
N PRO A 150 -2.86 16.69 11.93
CA PRO A 150 -1.47 16.56 11.53
C PRO A 150 -0.88 15.22 12.01
N HIS A 151 0.05 14.69 11.24
CA HIS A 151 0.80 13.50 11.62
C HIS A 151 1.58 13.77 12.93
N PRO A 152 1.70 12.80 13.87
CA PRO A 152 2.38 13.00 15.15
C PRO A 152 3.83 13.49 15.02
N LEU A 153 4.51 13.13 13.95
CA LEU A 153 5.89 13.56 13.69
C LEU A 153 6.00 14.92 12.96
N LEU A 154 4.89 15.49 12.48
CA LEU A 154 4.94 16.78 11.79
C LEU A 154 5.36 17.87 12.76
N ASP A 155 6.23 18.79 12.34
CA ASP A 155 6.86 19.86 13.14
C ASP A 155 7.70 19.39 14.34
N CYS A 156 7.80 18.05 14.56
CA CYS A 156 8.65 17.52 15.61
C CYS A 156 10.13 17.77 15.26
N LYS A 157 10.91 18.09 16.28
CA LYS A 157 12.37 18.06 16.17
C LYS A 157 12.83 16.60 16.23
N ILE A 158 13.54 16.14 15.20
CA ILE A 158 13.99 14.74 15.08
C ILE A 158 14.77 14.30 16.31
N ASN A 159 15.71 15.13 16.79
CA ASN A 159 16.58 14.79 17.93
C ASN A 159 15.80 14.62 19.26
N GLU A 160 14.60 15.21 19.35
CA GLU A 160 13.70 15.08 20.52
C GLU A 160 12.62 14.00 20.30
N SER A 161 12.52 13.42 19.11
CA SER A 161 11.57 12.38 18.73
C SER A 161 12.16 10.96 18.97
N PRO A 162 11.35 9.90 18.90
CA PRO A 162 11.84 8.52 18.96
C PRO A 162 12.87 8.18 17.87
N ILE A 163 12.89 8.91 16.76
CA ILE A 163 13.88 8.76 15.69
C ILE A 163 15.26 9.23 16.16
N GLY A 164 15.30 10.23 17.04
CA GLY A 164 16.55 10.80 17.56
C GLY A 164 17.47 9.83 18.29
N GLN A 165 16.97 8.71 18.78
CA GLN A 165 17.80 7.64 19.37
C GLN A 165 18.62 6.88 18.31
N TYR A 166 18.20 6.91 17.04
CA TYR A 166 18.87 6.23 15.93
C TYR A 166 19.65 7.19 15.04
N LEU A 167 19.21 8.44 14.95
CA LEU A 167 19.75 9.45 14.06
C LEU A 167 19.76 10.83 14.73
N GLN A 168 20.95 11.42 14.85
CA GLN A 168 21.10 12.82 15.25
C GLN A 168 21.22 13.67 13.98
N VAL A 169 20.34 14.65 13.84
CA VAL A 169 20.31 15.56 12.68
C VAL A 169 20.90 16.92 13.02
N SER A 170 21.67 17.47 12.07
CA SER A 170 22.15 18.85 12.12
C SER A 170 21.05 19.82 11.69
N LYS A 171 21.10 21.07 12.21
CA LYS A 171 20.20 22.13 11.76
C LYS A 171 20.61 22.74 10.42
N ASP A 172 21.86 22.55 10.01
CA ASP A 172 22.42 23.16 8.81
C ASP A 172 22.30 22.25 7.57
N SER A 173 21.66 21.09 7.73
CA SER A 173 21.48 20.09 6.67
C SER A 173 20.03 19.65 6.56
N THR A 174 19.66 19.25 5.35
CA THR A 174 18.38 18.62 5.05
C THR A 174 18.52 17.10 5.08
N TYR A 175 17.47 16.42 5.57
CA TYR A 175 17.43 14.97 5.64
C TYR A 175 16.16 14.45 5.01
N LEU A 176 16.30 13.35 4.28
CA LEU A 176 15.20 12.55 3.79
C LEU A 176 15.25 11.20 4.48
N ILE A 177 14.30 10.95 5.40
CA ILE A 177 14.24 9.72 6.19
C ILE A 177 13.13 8.85 5.59
N TRP A 178 13.48 7.65 5.12
CA TRP A 178 12.54 6.70 4.57
C TRP A 178 12.38 5.50 5.50
N ILE A 179 11.17 5.37 6.08
CA ILE A 179 10.83 4.30 7.02
C ILE A 179 10.03 3.26 6.25
N PHE A 180 10.53 2.01 6.25
CA PHE A 180 10.02 0.94 5.42
C PHE A 180 10.17 -0.43 6.07
N SER A 181 9.63 -1.45 5.41
CA SER A 181 9.85 -2.87 5.72
C SER A 181 10.26 -3.61 4.47
N TYR A 182 11.22 -4.52 4.58
CA TYR A 182 11.64 -5.39 3.47
C TYR A 182 10.56 -6.36 2.98
N SER A 183 9.50 -6.58 3.77
CA SER A 183 8.38 -7.47 3.43
C SER A 183 7.07 -6.73 3.09
N CYS A 184 7.09 -5.40 3.09
CA CYS A 184 5.92 -4.57 2.78
C CYS A 184 5.81 -4.34 1.26
N GLY A 185 4.70 -4.73 0.65
CA GLY A 185 4.47 -4.59 -0.79
C GLY A 185 4.54 -3.14 -1.28
N GLY A 186 3.92 -2.19 -0.58
CA GLY A 186 4.00 -0.76 -0.92
C GLY A 186 5.42 -0.20 -0.85
N CYS A 187 6.23 -0.69 0.11
CA CYS A 187 7.63 -0.31 0.23
C CYS A 187 8.47 -0.84 -0.95
N ILE A 188 8.22 -2.10 -1.34
CA ILE A 188 8.91 -2.73 -2.49
C ILE A 188 8.59 -1.97 -3.77
N ASN A 189 7.31 -1.63 -3.98
CA ASN A 189 6.88 -0.87 -5.16
C ASN A 189 7.48 0.56 -5.19
N SER A 190 7.76 1.14 -4.02
CA SER A 190 8.38 2.46 -3.92
C SER A 190 9.88 2.48 -4.19
N MET A 191 10.55 1.32 -4.31
CA MET A 191 12.01 1.22 -4.46
C MET A 191 12.56 2.01 -5.65
N GLU A 192 11.92 1.91 -6.81
CA GLU A 192 12.39 2.61 -8.01
C GLU A 192 12.28 4.13 -7.86
N ASN A 193 11.24 4.61 -7.19
CA ASN A 193 11.12 6.03 -6.86
C ASN A 193 12.20 6.45 -5.86
N ILE A 194 12.37 5.67 -4.78
CA ILE A 194 13.35 5.96 -3.72
C ILE A 194 14.79 6.05 -4.24
N LYS A 195 15.19 5.23 -5.20
CA LYS A 195 16.53 5.30 -5.82
C LYS A 195 16.84 6.67 -6.43
N GLN A 196 15.78 7.40 -6.86
CA GLN A 196 15.93 8.73 -7.46
C GLN A 196 16.03 9.85 -6.40
N TYR A 197 15.78 9.55 -5.13
CA TYR A 197 15.68 10.55 -4.06
C TYR A 197 17.02 10.89 -3.39
N LYS A 198 18.12 10.20 -3.71
CA LYS A 198 19.41 10.39 -3.04
C LYS A 198 19.90 11.83 -3.06
N ASP A 199 19.54 12.60 -4.12
CA ASP A 199 20.00 13.98 -4.33
C ASP A 199 18.94 15.03 -3.95
N VAL A 200 17.83 14.63 -3.30
CA VAL A 200 16.75 15.54 -2.89
C VAL A 200 17.09 16.29 -1.61
N ALA A 201 17.86 15.67 -0.74
CA ALA A 201 18.35 16.24 0.51
C ALA A 201 19.85 16.01 0.64
N ASP A 202 20.50 16.70 1.59
CA ASP A 202 21.92 16.50 1.85
C ASP A 202 22.22 15.09 2.37
N HIS A 203 21.25 14.49 3.08
CA HIS A 203 21.36 13.14 3.64
C HIS A 203 20.10 12.34 3.37
N PHE A 204 20.27 11.16 2.74
CA PHE A 204 19.23 10.14 2.61
C PHE A 204 19.45 9.05 3.66
N VAL A 205 18.45 8.81 4.52
CA VAL A 205 18.56 7.87 5.65
C VAL A 205 17.42 6.86 5.59
N PRO A 206 17.66 5.66 5.07
CA PRO A 206 16.69 4.58 5.11
C PRO A 206 16.65 3.93 6.51
N MET A 207 15.46 3.70 7.03
CA MET A 207 15.20 3.04 8.30
C MET A 207 14.25 1.87 8.10
N SER A 208 14.65 0.67 8.52
CA SER A 208 13.81 -0.53 8.39
C SER A 208 13.21 -0.95 9.71
N VAL A 209 11.90 -1.24 9.70
CA VAL A 209 11.20 -1.84 10.86
C VAL A 209 11.36 -3.37 10.90
N THR A 210 11.85 -4.00 9.82
CA THR A 210 12.15 -5.44 9.77
C THR A 210 13.64 -5.68 9.56
N PRO A 211 14.20 -6.76 10.12
CA PRO A 211 15.62 -7.08 9.92
C PRO A 211 15.88 -7.50 8.47
N ASP A 212 17.10 -7.22 7.98
CA ASP A 212 17.55 -7.58 6.62
C ASP A 212 18.03 -9.04 6.50
N GLU A 213 18.05 -9.81 7.59
CA GLU A 213 18.49 -11.22 7.59
C GLU A 213 19.81 -11.43 6.84
N ASP A 214 20.86 -10.78 7.31
CA ASP A 214 22.20 -10.87 6.75
C ASP A 214 22.34 -10.35 5.30
N GLY A 215 21.58 -9.35 4.92
CA GLY A 215 21.60 -8.71 3.60
C GLY A 215 20.82 -9.45 2.53
N ARG A 216 20.13 -10.56 2.86
CA ARG A 216 19.37 -11.36 1.90
C ARG A 216 18.17 -10.61 1.33
N LYS A 217 17.37 -9.98 2.20
CA LYS A 217 16.17 -9.23 1.76
C LYS A 217 16.60 -8.03 0.94
N ARG A 218 17.64 -7.33 1.34
CA ARG A 218 18.21 -6.20 0.59
C ARG A 218 18.70 -6.62 -0.80
N ALA A 219 19.44 -7.72 -0.90
CA ALA A 219 19.92 -8.24 -2.17
C ALA A 219 18.78 -8.66 -3.10
N LEU A 220 17.73 -9.30 -2.56
CA LEU A 220 16.55 -9.69 -3.32
C LEU A 220 15.83 -8.48 -3.92
N LEU A 221 15.74 -7.38 -3.17
CA LEU A 221 15.08 -6.14 -3.59
C LEU A 221 16.00 -5.23 -4.41
N GLN A 222 17.26 -5.60 -4.62
CA GLN A 222 18.28 -4.75 -5.25
C GLN A 222 18.37 -3.36 -4.60
N PHE A 223 18.17 -3.30 -3.28
CA PHE A 223 18.23 -2.06 -2.53
C PHE A 223 19.68 -1.66 -2.27
N PRO A 224 20.16 -0.51 -2.79
CA PRO A 224 21.58 -0.16 -2.80
C PRO A 224 22.09 0.43 -1.48
N TYR A 225 21.20 0.71 -0.52
CA TYR A 225 21.55 1.42 0.71
C TYR A 225 21.54 0.50 1.93
N ASP A 226 22.39 0.79 2.90
CA ASP A 226 22.31 0.22 4.23
C ASP A 226 21.22 0.93 5.04
N ALA A 227 20.28 0.17 5.60
CA ALA A 227 19.21 0.71 6.40
C ALA A 227 19.48 0.56 7.90
N ILE A 228 19.13 1.57 8.67
CA ILE A 228 19.16 1.50 10.13
C ILE A 228 17.96 0.64 10.57
N TYR A 229 18.23 -0.44 11.31
CA TYR A 229 17.16 -1.26 11.88
C TYR A 229 16.59 -0.57 13.12
N VAL A 230 15.28 -0.30 13.13
CA VAL A 230 14.58 0.40 14.22
C VAL A 230 13.57 -0.49 14.93
N GLY A 231 13.21 -1.65 14.37
CA GLY A 231 12.21 -2.56 14.95
C GLY A 231 10.87 -1.89 15.21
N ASP A 232 10.17 -2.37 16.24
CA ASP A 232 8.83 -1.88 16.61
C ASP A 232 8.86 -0.58 17.43
N ASN A 233 10.03 0.00 17.70
CA ASN A 233 10.15 1.18 18.56
C ASN A 233 9.47 2.43 17.99
N LEU A 234 9.18 2.45 16.70
CA LEU A 234 8.47 3.53 16.04
C LEU A 234 6.97 3.24 15.81
N ALA A 235 6.46 2.07 16.20
CA ALA A 235 5.10 1.61 15.92
C ALA A 235 4.00 2.57 16.45
N GLY A 236 4.25 3.31 17.53
CA GLY A 236 3.31 4.30 18.06
C GLY A 236 3.27 5.63 17.28
N PHE A 237 4.21 5.85 16.37
CA PHE A 237 4.36 7.08 15.58
C PHE A 237 4.21 6.86 14.09
N ILE A 238 4.51 5.65 13.61
CA ILE A 238 4.43 5.24 12.22
C ILE A 238 3.30 4.22 12.08
N GLU A 239 2.14 4.70 11.64
CA GLU A 239 0.94 3.84 11.49
C GLU A 239 0.91 3.11 10.15
N VAL A 240 1.58 3.66 9.13
CA VAL A 240 1.51 3.17 7.74
C VAL A 240 2.91 3.15 7.11
N LEU A 241 3.20 2.11 6.33
CA LEU A 241 4.43 2.00 5.55
C LEU A 241 4.12 1.97 4.04
N PRO A 242 5.00 2.52 3.21
CA PRO A 242 6.18 3.32 3.56
C PRO A 242 5.82 4.69 4.14
N THR A 243 6.70 5.25 4.97
CA THR A 243 6.61 6.64 5.43
C THR A 243 7.90 7.37 5.07
N LEU A 244 7.77 8.53 4.42
CA LEU A 244 8.86 9.41 4.02
C LEU A 244 8.77 10.71 4.80
N LEU A 245 9.85 11.08 5.49
CA LEU A 245 9.96 12.32 6.24
C LEU A 245 10.97 13.22 5.56
N TYR A 246 10.58 14.45 5.24
CA TYR A 246 11.50 15.50 4.84
C TYR A 246 11.78 16.41 6.03
N VAL A 247 13.06 16.52 6.39
CA VAL A 247 13.52 17.26 7.58
C VAL A 247 14.37 18.42 7.13
N GLU A 248 14.00 19.59 7.59
CA GLU A 248 14.71 20.85 7.35
C GLU A 248 14.92 21.59 8.68
N GLN A 249 16.10 22.13 8.90
CA GLN A 249 16.47 22.81 10.15
C GLN A 249 16.24 21.96 11.41
N GLY A 250 16.39 20.63 11.28
CA GLY A 250 16.18 19.67 12.36
C GLY A 250 14.72 19.37 12.70
N LYS A 251 13.75 19.90 11.93
CA LYS A 251 12.31 19.67 12.09
C LYS A 251 11.73 18.94 10.89
N VAL A 252 10.74 18.10 11.15
CA VAL A 252 9.96 17.43 10.10
C VAL A 252 9.04 18.43 9.42
N LYS A 253 9.30 18.74 8.16
CA LYS A 253 8.52 19.67 7.35
C LYS A 253 7.38 18.97 6.61
N TYR A 254 7.63 17.75 6.10
CA TYR A 254 6.63 16.95 5.41
C TYR A 254 6.68 15.51 5.90
N VAL A 255 5.50 14.89 5.96
CA VAL A 255 5.32 13.47 6.20
C VAL A 255 4.47 12.90 5.08
N ILE A 256 4.98 11.95 4.34
CA ILE A 256 4.30 11.28 3.23
C ILE A 256 4.16 9.82 3.58
N THR A 257 2.94 9.30 3.52
CA THR A 257 2.60 7.92 3.90
C THR A 257 1.95 7.16 2.75
N GLU A 258 1.86 5.86 2.87
CA GLU A 258 1.20 4.91 1.96
C GLU A 258 1.96 4.64 0.67
N SER A 259 2.46 5.65 -0.03
CA SER A 259 3.31 5.48 -1.21
C SER A 259 4.29 6.65 -1.34
N VAL A 260 5.39 6.40 -2.03
CA VAL A 260 6.39 7.44 -2.31
C VAL A 260 6.13 7.99 -3.70
N PRO A 261 5.84 9.29 -3.85
CA PRO A 261 5.63 9.91 -5.17
C PRO A 261 6.90 9.79 -6.02
N ASN A 262 6.78 9.95 -7.33
CA ASN A 262 7.97 10.09 -8.17
C ASN A 262 8.70 11.41 -7.84
N ILE A 263 10.00 11.45 -8.13
CA ILE A 263 10.85 12.60 -7.75
C ILE A 263 10.39 13.93 -8.34
N TYR A 264 9.84 13.92 -9.56
CA TYR A 264 9.31 15.12 -10.20
C TYR A 264 8.12 15.68 -9.43
N SER A 265 7.15 14.83 -9.10
CA SER A 265 5.98 15.22 -8.29
C SER A 265 6.39 15.69 -6.89
N PHE A 266 7.42 15.08 -6.31
CA PHE A 266 7.93 15.52 -5.01
C PHE A 266 8.53 16.92 -5.11
N LYS A 267 9.45 17.17 -6.04
CA LYS A 267 10.08 18.46 -6.22
C LYS A 267 9.07 19.58 -6.54
N SER A 268 8.13 19.29 -7.44
CA SER A 268 7.11 20.25 -7.84
C SER A 268 6.10 20.55 -6.73
N ASN A 269 5.55 19.51 -6.09
CA ASN A 269 4.39 19.66 -5.19
C ASN A 269 4.77 19.92 -3.74
N TYR A 270 5.97 19.48 -3.31
CA TYR A 270 6.41 19.59 -1.91
C TYR A 270 7.56 20.59 -1.73
N LEU A 271 8.49 20.64 -2.68
CA LEU A 271 9.57 21.61 -2.65
C LEU A 271 9.26 22.90 -3.43
N GLU A 272 8.07 22.97 -4.06
CA GLU A 272 7.57 24.12 -4.82
C GLU A 272 8.53 24.57 -5.93
N MET A 273 9.34 23.66 -6.46
CA MET A 273 10.30 23.94 -7.51
C MET A 273 9.59 24.12 -8.85
N SER A 274 10.02 25.10 -9.63
CA SER A 274 9.54 25.30 -10.99
C SER A 274 10.04 24.18 -11.93
N ASN A 275 9.34 23.99 -13.05
CA ASN A 275 9.76 22.99 -14.06
C ASN A 275 11.18 23.24 -14.58
N ASP A 276 11.56 24.52 -14.73
CA ASP A 276 12.88 24.90 -15.24
C ASP A 276 13.99 24.54 -14.24
N GLU A 277 13.76 24.79 -12.95
CA GLU A 277 14.70 24.42 -11.87
C GLU A 277 14.86 22.89 -11.76
N ILE A 278 13.74 22.13 -11.88
CA ILE A 278 13.80 20.66 -11.87
C ILE A 278 14.61 20.15 -13.07
N LEU A 279 14.37 20.73 -14.26
CA LEU A 279 15.06 20.33 -15.47
C LEU A 279 16.55 20.67 -15.40
N GLU A 280 16.92 21.80 -14.86
CA GLU A 280 18.31 22.20 -14.66
C GLU A 280 19.06 21.22 -13.74
N GLN A 281 18.43 20.78 -12.65
CA GLN A 281 19.02 19.78 -11.75
C GLN A 281 19.19 18.41 -12.40
N VAL A 282 18.31 18.03 -13.34
CA VAL A 282 18.43 16.77 -14.09
C VAL A 282 19.58 16.86 -15.10
N LEU A 283 19.74 18.01 -15.74
CA LEU A 283 20.78 18.24 -16.76
C LEU A 283 22.16 18.50 -16.16
N THR A 284 22.22 18.99 -14.93
CA THR A 284 23.47 19.28 -14.19
C THR A 284 23.53 18.48 -12.89
N PRO A 285 23.65 17.14 -12.95
CA PRO A 285 23.76 16.34 -11.75
C PRO A 285 24.97 16.80 -10.94
N LYS A 286 24.80 16.94 -9.60
CA LYS A 286 25.91 17.23 -8.69
C LYS A 286 27.02 16.20 -8.96
N ARG A 287 28.19 16.64 -9.38
CA ARG A 287 29.36 15.75 -9.52
C ARG A 287 29.72 15.27 -8.12
N GLU A 288 29.74 13.96 -7.94
CA GLU A 288 30.26 13.30 -6.74
C GLU A 288 31.73 13.64 -6.50
#